data_234130829bdb1cefccf85fa3c50ce520
#
_entry.id   234130829bdb1cefccf85fa3c50ce520
#
_cell.length_a   1.000
_cell.length_b   1.000
_cell.length_c   1.000
_cell.angle_alpha   90.00
_cell.angle_beta   90.00
_cell.angle_gamma   90.00
#
_symmetry.space_group_name_H-M   'P 1'
#
loop_
_entity.id
_entity.type
_entity.pdbx_description
1 polymer ?
#
loop_
_entity_poly.entity_id
_entity_poly.type
_entity_poly.pdbx_seq_one_letter_code
_entity_poly.pdbx_strand_id
1 'polypeptide(L)'
;MYEQRTYRRDIKAGDLVSFQAAVKETDLYIRASRDLSVEAVAAINDVRGPLERYIREHPVFLHSLEPLPVEKDAPDIVQRMAQAARLANVGPMAAVAGAVAQMVGEKLLQSSAEVIVENGGDIYLKVSRKRMIAVYAGDSVFTGKLALEVEPGRTPLGVCTSSGKVGPSLSLGIADAAVVIAPSAALADAAATAVGNMVKTEKDVDAAIEFGRSIKGISGIVIITGGKMGAWGDIKLVKT
;
A
#
# COMPACT_ATOMS: atom_id res chain seq x y z
N MET A 1 2.46 -14.35 -16.14
CA MET A 1 3.91 -14.07 -16.37
C MET A 1 4.36 -13.19 -15.22
N TYR A 2 5.36 -13.60 -14.44
CA TYR A 2 5.81 -12.86 -13.24
C TYR A 2 6.61 -11.64 -13.73
N GLU A 3 6.05 -10.44 -13.64
CA GLU A 3 6.80 -9.22 -13.94
C GLU A 3 7.90 -9.03 -12.89
N GLN A 4 9.14 -8.88 -13.35
CA GLN A 4 10.26 -8.59 -12.46
C GLN A 4 10.02 -7.23 -11.80
N ARG A 5 9.81 -7.22 -10.48
CA ARG A 5 9.54 -6.03 -9.67
C ARG A 5 10.81 -5.18 -9.50
N THR A 6 11.30 -4.60 -10.60
CA THR A 6 12.56 -3.82 -10.65
C THR A 6 12.53 -2.59 -9.76
N TYR A 7 11.34 -2.01 -9.54
CA TYR A 7 11.12 -0.86 -8.65
C TYR A 7 11.51 -1.11 -7.17
N ARG A 8 11.62 -2.37 -6.73
CA ARG A 8 12.06 -2.73 -5.37
C ARG A 8 13.47 -2.21 -5.03
N ARG A 9 14.30 -1.93 -6.03
CA ARG A 9 15.67 -1.42 -5.85
C ARG A 9 15.74 0.09 -5.57
N ASP A 10 14.65 0.80 -5.75
CA ASP A 10 14.63 2.27 -5.82
C ASP A 10 14.39 2.96 -4.47
N ILE A 11 14.21 2.21 -3.37
CA ILE A 11 14.19 2.80 -2.04
C ILE A 11 15.64 2.91 -1.55
N LYS A 12 16.15 4.14 -1.42
CA LYS A 12 17.48 4.40 -0.86
C LYS A 12 17.43 4.26 0.68
N ALA A 13 17.88 3.11 1.18
CA ALA A 13 18.00 2.78 2.61
C ALA A 13 19.24 1.90 2.83
N GLY A 14 20.39 2.37 2.34
CA GLY A 14 21.66 1.60 2.37
C GLY A 14 22.23 1.30 3.77
N ASP A 15 21.61 1.86 4.81
CA ASP A 15 21.90 1.59 6.23
C ASP A 15 21.01 0.47 6.82
N LEU A 16 20.05 -0.05 6.07
CA LEU A 16 19.19 -1.17 6.47
C LEU A 16 19.51 -2.43 5.69
N VAL A 17 19.37 -3.56 6.35
CA VAL A 17 19.46 -4.88 5.71
C VAL A 17 18.20 -5.16 4.93
N SER A 18 18.34 -5.55 3.67
CA SER A 18 17.24 -5.89 2.78
C SER A 18 17.10 -7.39 2.63
N PHE A 19 15.91 -7.93 2.76
CA PHE A 19 15.60 -9.35 2.58
C PHE A 19 14.19 -9.53 2.04
N GLN A 20 13.89 -10.73 1.56
CA GLN A 20 12.59 -11.10 1.02
C GLN A 20 11.99 -12.21 1.87
N ALA A 21 10.67 -12.14 2.10
CA ALA A 21 9.91 -13.19 2.75
C ALA A 21 8.63 -13.47 1.94
N ALA A 22 8.43 -14.71 1.54
CA ALA A 22 7.29 -15.11 0.73
C ALA A 22 6.58 -16.32 1.32
N VAL A 23 5.23 -16.26 1.31
CA VAL A 23 4.33 -17.36 1.69
C VAL A 23 3.13 -17.31 0.75
N LYS A 24 2.99 -18.33 -0.10
CA LYS A 24 1.96 -18.40 -1.15
C LYS A 24 2.00 -17.15 -2.03
N GLU A 25 0.89 -16.39 -2.13
CA GLU A 25 0.76 -15.16 -2.93
C GLU A 25 1.38 -13.92 -2.27
N THR A 26 1.66 -13.97 -0.97
CA THR A 26 2.33 -12.88 -0.25
C THR A 26 3.82 -12.93 -0.51
N ASP A 27 4.35 -11.87 -1.11
CA ASP A 27 5.76 -11.72 -1.45
C ASP A 27 6.22 -10.33 -1.01
N LEU A 28 6.84 -10.28 0.18
CA LEU A 28 7.28 -9.04 0.83
C LEU A 28 8.75 -8.78 0.57
N TYR A 29 9.07 -7.52 0.23
CA TYR A 29 10.41 -7.01 0.28
C TYR A 29 10.58 -6.11 1.51
N ILE A 30 11.49 -6.51 2.40
CA ILE A 30 11.58 -5.92 3.73
C ILE A 30 12.96 -5.31 3.93
N ARG A 31 12.98 -4.15 4.62
CA ARG A 31 14.19 -3.55 5.13
C ARG A 31 14.07 -3.34 6.63
N ALA A 32 15.07 -3.77 7.38
CA ALA A 32 15.13 -3.66 8.82
C ALA A 32 16.57 -3.46 9.31
N SER A 33 16.80 -3.21 10.61
CA SER A 33 18.13 -3.01 11.17
C SER A 33 19.01 -4.28 11.11
N ARG A 34 18.41 -5.46 10.94
CA ARG A 34 19.06 -6.76 10.71
C ARG A 34 18.20 -7.65 9.85
N ASP A 35 18.72 -8.77 9.39
CA ASP A 35 17.93 -9.80 8.72
C ASP A 35 16.91 -10.40 9.73
N LEU A 36 15.64 -10.34 9.37
CA LEU A 36 14.50 -10.86 10.12
C LEU A 36 13.64 -11.79 9.23
N SER A 37 14.27 -12.47 8.27
CA SER A 37 13.56 -13.30 7.28
C SER A 37 12.75 -14.43 7.93
N VAL A 38 13.25 -15.03 8.98
CA VAL A 38 12.56 -16.10 9.73
C VAL A 38 11.35 -15.53 10.46
N GLU A 39 11.53 -14.42 11.19
CA GLU A 39 10.47 -13.72 11.91
C GLU A 39 9.40 -13.19 10.92
N ALA A 40 9.82 -12.74 9.74
CA ALA A 40 8.89 -12.27 8.72
C ALA A 40 8.01 -13.39 8.16
N VAL A 41 8.57 -14.56 7.87
CA VAL A 41 7.79 -15.73 7.43
C VAL A 41 6.80 -16.16 8.51
N ALA A 42 7.21 -16.18 9.78
CA ALA A 42 6.30 -16.47 10.90
C ALA A 42 5.17 -15.43 10.98
N ALA A 43 5.53 -14.12 10.90
CA ALA A 43 4.56 -13.03 10.93
C ALA A 43 3.56 -13.09 9.77
N ILE A 44 4.00 -13.44 8.54
CA ILE A 44 3.11 -13.62 7.39
C ILE A 44 2.10 -14.74 7.67
N ASN A 45 2.55 -15.89 8.18
CA ASN A 45 1.65 -17.01 8.49
C ASN A 45 0.61 -16.64 9.55
N ASP A 46 1.04 -15.93 10.61
CA ASP A 46 0.15 -15.46 11.68
C ASP A 46 -0.94 -14.49 11.19
N VAL A 47 -0.61 -13.68 10.19
CA VAL A 47 -1.54 -12.71 9.59
C VAL A 47 -2.45 -13.39 8.57
N ARG A 48 -1.89 -14.22 7.68
CA ARG A 48 -2.65 -14.91 6.63
C ARG A 48 -3.57 -16.00 7.12
N GLY A 49 -3.12 -16.79 8.08
CA GLY A 49 -3.88 -17.95 8.55
C GLY A 49 -5.30 -17.62 9.00
N PRO A 50 -5.51 -16.61 9.87
CA PRO A 50 -6.84 -16.13 10.24
C PRO A 50 -7.66 -15.59 9.06
N LEU A 51 -7.03 -14.82 8.15
CA LEU A 51 -7.71 -14.29 6.97
C LEU A 51 -8.19 -15.40 6.04
N GLU A 52 -7.34 -16.38 5.74
CA GLU A 52 -7.69 -17.52 4.89
C GLU A 52 -8.80 -18.38 5.47
N ARG A 53 -8.86 -18.55 6.81
CA ARG A 53 -9.98 -19.22 7.47
C ARG A 53 -11.26 -18.42 7.32
N TYR A 54 -11.22 -17.13 7.62
CA TYR A 54 -12.38 -16.24 7.50
C TYR A 54 -12.95 -16.22 6.08
N ILE A 55 -12.10 -16.14 5.05
CA ILE A 55 -12.53 -16.17 3.64
C ILE A 55 -13.22 -17.51 3.29
N ARG A 56 -12.74 -18.65 3.81
CA ARG A 56 -13.40 -19.96 3.57
C ARG A 56 -14.79 -20.02 4.18
N GLU A 57 -14.97 -19.41 5.35
CA GLU A 57 -16.25 -19.36 6.05
C GLU A 57 -17.18 -18.28 5.50
N HIS A 58 -16.61 -17.21 4.92
CA HIS A 58 -17.30 -16.07 4.35
C HIS A 58 -16.81 -15.76 2.92
N PRO A 59 -17.14 -16.57 1.90
CA PRO A 59 -16.58 -16.44 0.54
C PRO A 59 -16.88 -15.09 -0.12
N VAL A 60 -17.97 -14.43 0.26
CA VAL A 60 -18.32 -13.07 -0.25
C VAL A 60 -17.24 -12.06 0.07
N PHE A 61 -16.49 -12.23 1.18
CA PHE A 61 -15.41 -11.33 1.57
C PHE A 61 -14.29 -11.24 0.51
N LEU A 62 -14.05 -12.35 -0.21
CA LEU A 62 -13.04 -12.41 -1.26
C LEU A 62 -13.43 -11.65 -2.53
N HIS A 63 -14.74 -11.62 -2.84
CA HIS A 63 -15.21 -11.20 -4.17
C HIS A 63 -15.99 -9.88 -4.17
N SER A 64 -16.41 -9.40 -3.00
CA SER A 64 -17.16 -8.14 -2.93
C SER A 64 -16.31 -6.97 -3.40
N LEU A 65 -16.90 -6.12 -4.23
CA LEU A 65 -16.36 -4.82 -4.63
C LEU A 65 -16.92 -3.68 -3.77
N GLU A 66 -17.86 -3.99 -2.87
CA GLU A 66 -18.51 -3.06 -1.96
C GLU A 66 -18.11 -3.37 -0.51
N PRO A 67 -18.17 -2.38 0.41
CA PRO A 67 -17.91 -2.60 1.82
C PRO A 67 -18.82 -3.68 2.42
N LEU A 68 -18.24 -4.55 3.23
CA LEU A 68 -18.98 -5.57 3.96
C LEU A 68 -18.92 -5.31 5.46
N PRO A 69 -20.03 -5.50 6.20
CA PRO A 69 -20.00 -5.58 7.64
C PRO A 69 -19.28 -6.87 8.06
N VAL A 70 -18.57 -6.81 9.18
CA VAL A 70 -17.91 -7.97 9.78
C VAL A 70 -18.28 -8.04 11.26
N GLU A 71 -18.20 -9.23 11.84
CA GLU A 71 -18.48 -9.49 13.24
C GLU A 71 -17.45 -8.80 14.15
N LYS A 72 -17.83 -8.44 15.37
CA LYS A 72 -16.94 -7.77 16.33
C LYS A 72 -15.74 -8.63 16.76
N ASP A 73 -15.90 -9.94 16.71
CA ASP A 73 -14.89 -10.95 17.04
C ASP A 73 -14.15 -11.50 15.80
N ALA A 74 -14.41 -10.94 14.62
CA ALA A 74 -13.64 -11.27 13.42
C ALA A 74 -12.13 -11.05 13.64
N PRO A 75 -11.25 -11.80 12.97
CA PRO A 75 -9.81 -11.63 13.09
C PRO A 75 -9.35 -10.17 12.84
N ASP A 76 -8.31 -9.70 13.54
CA ASP A 76 -7.84 -8.30 13.47
C ASP A 76 -7.57 -7.83 12.02
N ILE A 77 -6.96 -8.68 11.19
CA ILE A 77 -6.75 -8.34 9.77
C ILE A 77 -8.08 -8.10 9.04
N VAL A 78 -9.09 -8.93 9.29
CA VAL A 78 -10.43 -8.82 8.68
C VAL A 78 -11.09 -7.52 9.10
N GLN A 79 -11.03 -7.17 10.40
CA GLN A 79 -11.57 -5.92 10.91
C GLN A 79 -10.88 -4.70 10.31
N ARG A 80 -9.54 -4.70 10.21
CA ARG A 80 -8.77 -3.60 9.60
C ARG A 80 -9.10 -3.43 8.12
N MET A 81 -9.19 -4.54 7.37
CA MET A 81 -9.58 -4.52 5.95
C MET A 81 -11.00 -3.99 5.75
N ALA A 82 -11.97 -4.49 6.54
CA ALA A 82 -13.36 -4.04 6.45
C ALA A 82 -13.53 -2.56 6.84
N GLN A 83 -12.80 -2.08 7.84
CA GLN A 83 -12.80 -0.67 8.23
C GLN A 83 -12.23 0.23 7.11
N ALA A 84 -11.10 -0.15 6.54
CA ALA A 84 -10.47 0.57 5.42
C ALA A 84 -11.39 0.61 4.21
N ALA A 85 -11.96 -0.54 3.83
CA ALA A 85 -12.92 -0.69 2.75
C ALA A 85 -14.15 0.22 2.91
N ARG A 86 -14.70 0.27 4.12
CA ARG A 86 -15.85 1.13 4.44
C ARG A 86 -15.52 2.62 4.29
N LEU A 87 -14.33 3.06 4.73
CA LEU A 87 -13.91 4.46 4.61
C LEU A 87 -13.67 4.86 3.16
N ALA A 88 -13.12 3.96 2.35
CA ALA A 88 -12.80 4.20 0.94
C ALA A 88 -13.95 3.82 -0.02
N ASN A 89 -15.05 3.23 0.49
CA ASN A 89 -16.18 2.73 -0.30
C ASN A 89 -15.79 1.74 -1.39
N VAL A 90 -15.02 0.71 -1.00
CA VAL A 90 -14.56 -0.40 -1.86
C VAL A 90 -14.75 -1.75 -1.16
N GLY A 91 -14.53 -2.85 -1.85
CA GLY A 91 -14.53 -4.17 -1.25
C GLY A 91 -13.31 -4.38 -0.32
N PRO A 92 -13.43 -5.29 0.69
CA PRO A 92 -12.38 -5.45 1.70
C PRO A 92 -11.04 -5.93 1.13
N MET A 93 -11.03 -6.70 0.06
CA MET A 93 -9.79 -7.18 -0.57
C MET A 93 -8.93 -6.05 -1.19
N ALA A 94 -9.52 -4.87 -1.43
CA ALA A 94 -8.77 -3.68 -1.86
C ALA A 94 -7.83 -3.11 -0.76
N ALA A 95 -7.87 -3.66 0.45
CA ALA A 95 -7.00 -3.27 1.56
C ALA A 95 -5.99 -4.37 1.94
N VAL A 96 -5.97 -5.52 1.22
CA VAL A 96 -5.28 -6.71 1.69
C VAL A 96 -3.75 -6.56 1.70
N ALA A 97 -3.19 -5.96 0.66
CA ALA A 97 -1.74 -5.85 0.55
C ALA A 97 -1.16 -4.88 1.58
N GLY A 98 -1.82 -3.71 1.74
CA GLY A 98 -1.49 -2.74 2.78
C GLY A 98 -1.71 -3.27 4.20
N ALA A 99 -2.79 -4.00 4.45
CA ALA A 99 -3.05 -4.61 5.77
C ALA A 99 -1.98 -5.64 6.14
N VAL A 100 -1.61 -6.51 5.20
CA VAL A 100 -0.54 -7.51 5.42
C VAL A 100 0.80 -6.80 5.65
N ALA A 101 1.17 -5.82 4.82
CA ALA A 101 2.41 -5.07 4.98
C ALA A 101 2.48 -4.40 6.36
N GLN A 102 1.39 -3.76 6.79
CA GLN A 102 1.29 -3.10 8.09
C GLN A 102 1.44 -4.08 9.24
N MET A 103 0.63 -5.14 9.27
CA MET A 103 0.61 -6.08 10.40
C MET A 103 1.91 -6.87 10.53
N VAL A 104 2.53 -7.25 9.41
CA VAL A 104 3.88 -7.84 9.42
C VAL A 104 4.90 -6.83 9.94
N GLY A 105 4.87 -5.59 9.43
CA GLY A 105 5.75 -4.54 9.89
C GLY A 105 5.63 -4.24 11.39
N GLU A 106 4.40 -4.16 11.92
CA GLU A 106 4.13 -3.97 13.35
C GLU A 106 4.74 -5.10 14.20
N LYS A 107 4.69 -6.36 13.74
CA LYS A 107 5.33 -7.50 14.42
C LYS A 107 6.86 -7.38 14.38
N LEU A 108 7.45 -7.04 13.24
CA LEU A 108 8.90 -6.92 13.08
C LEU A 108 9.50 -5.75 13.88
N LEU A 109 8.71 -4.71 14.16
CA LEU A 109 9.11 -3.60 15.05
C LEU A 109 9.41 -4.03 16.49
N GLN A 110 8.99 -5.22 16.92
CA GLN A 110 9.40 -5.79 18.21
C GLN A 110 10.89 -6.19 18.23
N SER A 111 11.51 -6.38 17.06
CA SER A 111 12.89 -6.83 16.87
C SER A 111 13.76 -5.88 16.06
N SER A 112 13.22 -4.76 15.59
CA SER A 112 13.92 -3.74 14.80
C SER A 112 13.35 -2.36 15.11
N ALA A 113 14.21 -1.37 15.31
CA ALA A 113 13.77 0.02 15.54
C ALA A 113 13.18 0.67 14.28
N GLU A 114 13.57 0.19 13.11
CA GLU A 114 13.10 0.65 11.80
C GLU A 114 12.66 -0.54 10.97
N VAL A 115 11.56 -0.40 10.26
CA VAL A 115 11.04 -1.39 9.32
C VAL A 115 10.40 -0.68 8.13
N ILE A 116 10.70 -1.18 6.93
CA ILE A 116 9.99 -0.85 5.69
C ILE A 116 9.54 -2.18 5.09
N VAL A 117 8.24 -2.36 4.92
CA VAL A 117 7.63 -3.56 4.32
C VAL A 117 6.91 -3.15 3.05
N GLU A 118 7.34 -3.70 1.93
CA GLU A 118 6.70 -3.52 0.62
C GLU A 118 6.00 -4.82 0.22
N ASN A 119 4.75 -4.72 -0.19
CA ASN A 119 3.91 -5.79 -0.70
C ASN A 119 3.24 -5.37 -2.01
N GLY A 120 3.90 -5.62 -3.14
CA GLY A 120 3.33 -5.35 -4.47
C GLY A 120 3.13 -3.88 -4.82
N GLY A 121 3.88 -2.95 -4.19
CA GLY A 121 3.72 -1.49 -4.34
C GLY A 121 3.06 -0.82 -3.15
N ASP A 122 2.53 -1.60 -2.20
CA ASP A 122 1.93 -1.10 -0.96
C ASP A 122 2.94 -1.18 0.16
N ILE A 123 3.29 -0.03 0.72
CA ILE A 123 4.38 0.12 1.66
C ILE A 123 3.85 0.53 3.02
N TYR A 124 4.26 -0.19 4.06
CA TYR A 124 4.21 0.25 5.44
C TYR A 124 5.62 0.57 5.92
N LEU A 125 5.80 1.71 6.58
CA LEU A 125 7.11 2.08 7.11
C LEU A 125 7.06 2.76 8.47
N LYS A 126 8.02 2.40 9.33
CA LYS A 126 8.42 3.10 10.54
C LYS A 126 9.93 3.30 10.48
N VAL A 127 10.37 4.56 10.47
CA VAL A 127 11.78 4.91 10.24
C VAL A 127 12.24 5.99 11.22
N SER A 128 13.54 6.02 11.51
CA SER A 128 14.22 7.00 12.39
C SER A 128 15.00 8.04 11.59
N ARG A 129 15.13 7.84 10.27
CA ARG A 129 15.81 8.75 9.34
C ARG A 129 14.93 9.03 8.15
N LYS A 130 15.19 10.14 7.47
CA LYS A 130 14.57 10.48 6.20
C LYS A 130 14.73 9.36 5.17
N ARG A 131 13.64 9.03 4.49
CA ARG A 131 13.60 8.01 3.43
C ARG A 131 13.00 8.58 2.15
N MET A 132 13.47 8.03 1.03
CA MET A 132 12.98 8.35 -0.29
C MET A 132 12.26 7.13 -0.85
N ILE A 133 10.99 7.29 -1.21
CA ILE A 133 10.19 6.24 -1.84
C ILE A 133 9.95 6.65 -3.28
N ALA A 134 10.56 5.95 -4.23
CA ALA A 134 10.35 6.23 -5.64
C ALA A 134 8.91 5.96 -6.06
N VAL A 135 8.37 6.83 -6.89
CA VAL A 135 7.05 6.66 -7.50
C VAL A 135 7.24 5.94 -8.84
N TYR A 136 6.67 4.75 -8.93
CA TYR A 136 6.63 3.99 -10.17
C TYR A 136 5.26 4.16 -10.84
N ALA A 137 5.25 4.64 -12.08
CA ALA A 137 4.04 4.93 -12.85
C ALA A 137 4.11 4.28 -14.25
N GLY A 138 4.49 3.00 -14.31
CA GLY A 138 4.58 2.25 -15.57
C GLY A 138 5.40 2.97 -16.64
N ASP A 139 4.83 3.13 -17.83
CA ASP A 139 5.45 3.80 -18.98
C ASP A 139 5.33 5.34 -18.95
N SER A 140 4.83 5.92 -17.87
CA SER A 140 4.71 7.37 -17.74
C SER A 140 6.08 8.06 -17.77
N VAL A 141 6.11 9.28 -18.34
CA VAL A 141 7.30 10.15 -18.36
C VAL A 141 7.82 10.50 -16.95
N PHE A 142 7.04 10.26 -15.92
CA PHE A 142 7.37 10.52 -14.53
C PHE A 142 8.06 9.34 -13.83
N THR A 143 7.99 8.12 -14.40
CA THR A 143 8.62 6.92 -13.83
C THR A 143 10.12 7.13 -13.63
N GLY A 144 10.62 6.79 -12.43
CA GLY A 144 12.03 6.93 -12.07
C GLY A 144 12.54 8.38 -11.94
N LYS A 145 11.65 9.38 -12.02
CA LYS A 145 12.01 10.80 -11.91
C LYS A 145 11.49 11.47 -10.65
N LEU A 146 10.58 10.81 -9.94
CA LEU A 146 9.93 11.35 -8.74
C LEU A 146 10.07 10.38 -7.57
N ALA A 147 10.31 10.93 -6.39
CA ALA A 147 10.22 10.20 -5.14
C ALA A 147 9.45 11.01 -4.10
N LEU A 148 8.81 10.29 -3.19
CA LEU A 148 8.24 10.85 -1.97
C LEU A 148 9.34 10.91 -0.90
N GLU A 149 9.58 12.09 -0.34
CA GLU A 149 10.44 12.24 0.84
C GLU A 149 9.59 12.03 2.09
N VAL A 150 9.97 11.05 2.91
CA VAL A 150 9.29 10.72 4.17
C VAL A 150 10.19 11.07 5.34
N GLU A 151 9.71 11.97 6.19
CA GLU A 151 10.37 12.37 7.43
C GLU A 151 10.05 11.40 8.58
N PRO A 152 11.00 11.09 9.47
CA PRO A 152 10.81 10.13 10.56
C PRO A 152 9.67 10.48 11.50
N GLY A 153 9.47 11.77 11.78
CA GLY A 153 8.40 12.25 12.66
C GLY A 153 6.98 12.02 12.13
N ARG A 154 6.85 11.63 10.87
CA ARG A 154 5.57 11.31 10.22
C ARG A 154 5.24 9.82 10.23
N THR A 155 6.15 8.97 10.67
CA THR A 155 5.95 7.51 10.68
C THR A 155 5.49 7.01 12.07
N PRO A 156 4.71 5.92 12.19
CA PRO A 156 4.40 4.95 11.12
C PRO A 156 3.41 5.48 10.09
N LEU A 157 3.51 4.95 8.85
CA LEU A 157 2.73 5.47 7.74
C LEU A 157 2.63 4.41 6.63
N GLY A 158 1.53 4.43 5.90
CA GLY A 158 1.31 3.70 4.66
C GLY A 158 1.51 4.60 3.45
N VAL A 159 2.19 4.09 2.42
CA VAL A 159 2.30 4.67 1.08
C VAL A 159 1.91 3.58 0.11
N CYS A 160 0.70 3.65 -0.42
CA CYS A 160 0.13 2.59 -1.26
C CYS A 160 -0.18 3.11 -2.66
N THR A 161 -0.01 2.25 -3.66
CA THR A 161 -0.14 2.62 -5.06
C THR A 161 -1.06 1.67 -5.79
N SER A 162 -2.15 2.18 -6.36
CA SER A 162 -2.98 1.47 -7.34
C SER A 162 -2.64 1.94 -8.75
N SER A 163 -2.61 1.01 -9.70
CA SER A 163 -2.38 1.29 -11.12
C SER A 163 -3.37 0.53 -11.97
N GLY A 164 -3.90 1.17 -13.00
CA GLY A 164 -4.73 0.51 -14.01
C GLY A 164 -3.93 -0.30 -15.05
N LYS A 165 -2.60 -0.18 -15.03
CA LYS A 165 -1.71 -0.77 -16.05
C LYS A 165 -0.67 -1.71 -15.47
N VAL A 166 -0.37 -1.65 -14.17
CA VAL A 166 0.71 -2.38 -13.52
C VAL A 166 0.18 -3.17 -12.34
N GLY A 167 0.59 -4.44 -12.23
CA GLY A 167 0.28 -5.33 -11.11
C GLY A 167 -0.94 -6.24 -11.32
N PRO A 168 -1.10 -7.25 -10.46
CA PRO A 168 -2.17 -8.26 -10.56
C PRO A 168 -3.49 -7.79 -9.95
N SER A 169 -3.54 -6.62 -9.29
CA SER A 169 -4.73 -6.12 -8.60
C SER A 169 -5.79 -5.64 -9.59
N LEU A 170 -7.06 -5.88 -9.26
CA LEU A 170 -8.18 -5.38 -10.04
C LEU A 170 -8.25 -3.85 -9.91
N SER A 171 -7.96 -3.14 -10.99
CA SER A 171 -8.20 -1.71 -11.11
C SER A 171 -9.17 -1.44 -12.24
N LEU A 172 -10.17 -0.61 -11.96
CA LEU A 172 -11.19 -0.21 -12.93
C LEU A 172 -10.84 1.13 -13.61
N GLY A 173 -9.75 1.78 -13.23
CA GLY A 173 -9.27 3.04 -13.77
C GLY A 173 -8.14 2.87 -14.78
N ILE A 174 -7.67 4.01 -15.33
CA ILE A 174 -6.55 4.08 -16.28
C ILE A 174 -5.34 4.83 -15.70
N ALA A 175 -5.34 5.20 -14.43
CA ALA A 175 -4.21 5.87 -13.81
C ALA A 175 -2.93 5.04 -13.96
N ASP A 176 -1.83 5.68 -14.35
CA ASP A 176 -0.52 5.05 -14.34
C ASP A 176 -0.06 4.79 -12.89
N ALA A 177 -0.35 5.73 -11.99
CA ALA A 177 -0.21 5.55 -10.54
C ALA A 177 -1.21 6.44 -9.79
N ALA A 178 -1.94 5.86 -8.84
CA ALA A 178 -2.69 6.57 -7.81
C ALA A 178 -2.04 6.24 -6.46
N VAL A 179 -1.20 7.14 -5.97
CA VAL A 179 -0.46 6.98 -4.71
C VAL A 179 -1.23 7.66 -3.60
N VAL A 180 -1.50 6.94 -2.53
CA VAL A 180 -2.19 7.47 -1.34
C VAL A 180 -1.33 7.26 -0.10
N ILE A 181 -1.33 8.28 0.76
CA ILE A 181 -0.57 8.30 2.02
C ILE A 181 -1.56 8.41 3.18
N ALA A 182 -1.42 7.53 4.16
CA ALA A 182 -2.21 7.53 5.38
C ALA A 182 -1.44 6.91 6.56
N PRO A 183 -1.79 7.19 7.82
CA PRO A 183 -1.22 6.50 8.98
C PRO A 183 -1.45 4.98 8.96
N SER A 184 -2.53 4.52 8.35
CA SER A 184 -2.83 3.10 8.13
C SER A 184 -2.53 2.70 6.68
N ALA A 185 -1.66 1.70 6.48
CA ALA A 185 -1.39 1.18 5.14
C ALA A 185 -2.61 0.44 4.55
N ALA A 186 -3.42 -0.22 5.37
CA ALA A 186 -4.69 -0.80 4.92
C ALA A 186 -5.63 0.27 4.34
N LEU A 187 -5.73 1.45 4.99
CA LEU A 187 -6.53 2.55 4.49
C LEU A 187 -5.92 3.18 3.24
N ALA A 188 -4.60 3.35 3.20
CA ALA A 188 -3.91 3.89 2.04
C ALA A 188 -4.13 3.02 0.79
N ASP A 189 -4.08 1.69 0.92
CA ASP A 189 -4.32 0.69 -0.13
C ASP A 189 -5.76 0.75 -0.65
N ALA A 190 -6.76 0.64 0.25
CA ALA A 190 -8.17 0.77 -0.11
C ALA A 190 -8.47 2.11 -0.82
N ALA A 191 -7.91 3.21 -0.31
CA ALA A 191 -8.12 4.53 -0.88
C ALA A 191 -7.38 4.71 -2.21
N ALA A 192 -6.19 4.12 -2.40
CA ALA A 192 -5.48 4.12 -3.67
C ALA A 192 -6.31 3.41 -4.76
N THR A 193 -6.91 2.27 -4.42
CA THR A 193 -7.85 1.57 -5.30
C THR A 193 -9.07 2.43 -5.64
N ALA A 194 -9.71 3.04 -4.64
CA ALA A 194 -10.89 3.89 -4.83
C ALA A 194 -10.60 5.10 -5.73
N VAL A 195 -9.52 5.83 -5.42
CA VAL A 195 -9.07 7.01 -6.18
C VAL A 195 -8.66 6.62 -7.60
N GLY A 196 -7.89 5.55 -7.75
CA GLY A 196 -7.47 5.03 -9.05
C GLY A 196 -8.65 4.65 -9.93
N ASN A 197 -9.69 4.04 -9.36
CA ASN A 197 -10.91 3.64 -10.07
C ASN A 197 -11.71 4.83 -10.62
N MET A 198 -11.59 6.02 -10.05
CA MET A 198 -12.25 7.23 -10.55
C MET A 198 -11.59 7.80 -11.80
N VAL A 199 -10.32 7.53 -12.04
CA VAL A 199 -9.57 8.09 -13.18
C VAL A 199 -9.88 7.27 -14.43
N LYS A 200 -10.75 7.77 -15.29
CA LYS A 200 -11.09 7.19 -16.61
C LYS A 200 -10.43 7.97 -17.74
N THR A 201 -10.09 9.22 -17.51
CA THR A 201 -9.39 10.12 -18.42
C THR A 201 -8.47 11.05 -17.61
N GLU A 202 -7.56 11.75 -18.29
CA GLU A 202 -6.72 12.76 -17.63
C GLU A 202 -7.51 13.91 -16.99
N LYS A 203 -8.75 14.15 -17.45
CA LYS A 203 -9.62 15.21 -16.90
C LYS A 203 -10.15 14.87 -15.51
N ASP A 204 -10.17 13.58 -15.16
CA ASP A 204 -10.76 13.11 -13.90
C ASP A 204 -9.80 13.27 -12.70
N VAL A 205 -8.53 13.64 -12.94
CA VAL A 205 -7.50 13.73 -11.89
C VAL A 205 -7.94 14.64 -10.74
N ASP A 206 -8.49 15.81 -11.05
CA ASP A 206 -8.88 16.78 -10.03
C ASP A 206 -10.08 16.28 -9.20
N ALA A 207 -11.07 15.66 -9.86
CA ALA A 207 -12.24 15.05 -9.19
C ALA A 207 -11.82 13.84 -8.33
N ALA A 208 -10.88 13.02 -8.79
CA ALA A 208 -10.36 11.89 -8.03
C ALA A 208 -9.57 12.34 -6.80
N ILE A 209 -8.82 13.45 -6.88
CA ILE A 209 -8.16 14.06 -5.72
C ILE A 209 -9.18 14.57 -4.71
N GLU A 210 -10.22 15.29 -5.14
CA GLU A 210 -11.25 15.81 -4.23
C GLU A 210 -12.04 14.67 -3.55
N PHE A 211 -12.33 13.59 -4.27
CA PHE A 211 -12.88 12.39 -3.68
C PHE A 211 -11.94 11.80 -2.61
N GLY A 212 -10.69 11.55 -2.96
CA GLY A 212 -9.71 10.97 -2.02
C GLY A 212 -9.49 11.86 -0.78
N ARG A 213 -9.49 13.18 -0.94
CA ARG A 213 -9.43 14.16 0.14
C ARG A 213 -10.61 14.05 1.11
N SER A 214 -11.78 13.64 0.63
CA SER A 214 -12.98 13.43 1.46
C SER A 214 -12.88 12.18 2.35
N ILE A 215 -11.99 11.23 2.04
CA ILE A 215 -11.80 10.01 2.81
C ILE A 215 -11.07 10.36 4.12
N LYS A 216 -11.75 10.14 5.24
CA LYS A 216 -11.21 10.44 6.57
C LYS A 216 -9.94 9.62 6.85
N GLY A 217 -8.85 10.31 7.20
CA GLY A 217 -7.58 9.67 7.57
C GLY A 217 -6.53 9.67 6.47
N ILE A 218 -6.86 10.14 5.26
CA ILE A 218 -5.88 10.36 4.19
C ILE A 218 -5.07 11.64 4.48
N SER A 219 -3.76 11.57 4.30
CA SER A 219 -2.85 12.70 4.51
C SER A 219 -2.23 13.22 3.22
N GLY A 220 -2.25 12.43 2.14
CA GLY A 220 -1.70 12.85 0.86
C GLY A 220 -2.11 11.95 -0.30
N ILE A 221 -2.16 12.54 -1.51
CA ILE A 221 -2.53 11.87 -2.75
C ILE A 221 -1.64 12.38 -3.88
N VAL A 222 -1.13 11.48 -4.71
CA VAL A 222 -0.51 11.79 -6.01
C VAL A 222 -1.17 10.93 -7.06
N ILE A 223 -1.65 11.53 -8.14
CA ILE A 223 -2.21 10.82 -9.29
C ILE A 223 -1.38 11.16 -10.51
N ILE A 224 -0.94 10.13 -11.23
CA ILE A 224 -0.24 10.24 -12.50
C ILE A 224 -1.05 9.48 -13.55
N THR A 225 -1.33 10.15 -14.68
CA THR A 225 -2.00 9.54 -15.83
C THR A 225 -1.55 10.25 -17.11
N GLY A 226 -0.95 9.50 -18.04
CA GLY A 226 -0.37 10.07 -19.26
C GLY A 226 0.69 11.12 -18.95
N GLY A 227 0.47 12.34 -19.43
CA GLY A 227 1.32 13.50 -19.17
C GLY A 227 0.86 14.38 -18.01
N LYS A 228 -0.28 14.07 -17.37
CA LYS A 228 -0.85 14.86 -16.26
C LYS A 228 -0.46 14.28 -14.91
N MET A 229 -0.13 15.15 -13.97
CA MET A 229 0.06 14.83 -12.56
C MET A 229 -0.76 15.79 -11.71
N GLY A 230 -1.44 15.26 -10.71
CA GLY A 230 -2.08 16.02 -9.65
C GLY A 230 -1.58 15.55 -8.29
N ALA A 231 -1.49 16.46 -7.31
CA ALA A 231 -1.09 16.14 -5.94
C ALA A 231 -1.86 16.99 -4.93
N TRP A 232 -2.11 16.39 -3.78
CA TRP A 232 -2.75 17.07 -2.63
C TRP A 232 -2.22 16.52 -1.32
N GLY A 233 -2.21 17.39 -0.30
CA GLY A 233 -1.88 17.02 1.08
C GLY A 233 -0.45 17.35 1.46
N ASP A 234 -0.04 16.85 2.63
CA ASP A 234 1.30 17.05 3.16
C ASP A 234 2.29 16.07 2.51
N ILE A 235 2.64 16.37 1.24
CA ILE A 235 3.50 15.56 0.39
C ILE A 235 4.72 16.37 -0.03
N LYS A 236 5.91 15.78 0.12
CA LYS A 236 7.13 16.33 -0.45
C LYS A 236 7.61 15.45 -1.60
N LEU A 237 7.32 15.89 -2.82
CA LEU A 237 7.86 15.29 -4.04
C LEU A 237 9.22 15.90 -4.35
N VAL A 238 10.17 15.04 -4.70
CA VAL A 238 11.53 15.41 -5.08
C VAL A 238 11.94 14.68 -6.36
N LYS A 239 12.85 15.26 -7.11
CA LYS A 239 13.47 14.58 -8.25
C LYS A 239 14.47 13.54 -7.76
N THR A 240 14.47 12.34 -8.38
CA THR A 240 15.42 11.26 -8.11
C THR A 240 16.73 11.47 -8.86
#